data_c9910952ab71305a9ce1f50f7894cf8f
#
_entry.id   c9910952ab71305a9ce1f50f7894cf8f
#
_cell.length_a   1.000
_cell.length_b   1.000
_cell.length_c   1.000
_cell.angle_alpha   90.00
_cell.angle_beta   90.00
_cell.angle_gamma   90.00
#
_symmetry.space_group_name_H-M   'P 1'
#
loop_
_entity.id
_entity.type
_entity.pdbx_description
1 polymer ?
#
loop_
_entity_poly.entity_id
_entity_poly.type
_entity_poly.pdbx_seq_one_letter_code
_entity_poly.pdbx_strand_id
1 'polypeptide(L)'
;MNSRKLVLLSLVTIFLFPSLITASIAQQQQQQQPDQDQPPESGGTPNNNSPTGNLPKPLVNVEIEGTENDDKIKGGDGNDIITGNIGDDTLNGGEGDDKISGDEGNDKLNGELGDDEIEGGEGIDNIKGYGGDDVLAGDEENDKIDAGRGNDELDGGEGDDKLLGGEGNDDLTGGKGNDELNGEEGKDKLKGGKGADTFICDIADKISDFDSSEGDKKTGQCSVIDQAAPPTEAEEEEDIP
;
A
#
# COMPACT_ATOMS: atom_id res chain seq x y z
N MET A 1 47.38 -41.82 -0.81
CA MET A 1 45.98 -42.34 -0.82
C MET A 1 45.06 -41.14 -0.68
N ASN A 2 44.56 -40.60 -1.80
CA ASN A 2 43.70 -39.44 -1.86
C ASN A 2 42.31 -39.87 -2.31
N SER A 3 41.34 -39.83 -1.40
CA SER A 3 39.93 -40.04 -1.72
C SER A 3 39.31 -38.73 -2.10
N ARG A 4 39.05 -38.50 -3.37
CA ARG A 4 38.20 -37.42 -3.88
C ARG A 4 36.73 -37.83 -3.72
N LYS A 5 36.02 -37.15 -2.87
CA LYS A 5 34.53 -37.23 -2.83
C LYS A 5 33.96 -36.48 -4.03
N LEU A 6 33.32 -37.17 -4.90
CA LEU A 6 32.54 -36.64 -6.02
C LEU A 6 31.16 -36.20 -5.44
N VAL A 7 30.89 -34.90 -5.47
CA VAL A 7 29.57 -34.40 -5.18
C VAL A 7 28.77 -34.38 -6.48
N LEU A 8 27.81 -35.28 -6.57
CA LEU A 8 26.83 -35.28 -7.67
C LEU A 8 25.83 -34.13 -7.43
N LEU A 9 25.90 -33.09 -8.23
CA LEU A 9 24.87 -32.06 -8.33
C LEU A 9 23.71 -32.63 -9.16
N SER A 10 22.58 -32.91 -8.51
CA SER A 10 21.36 -33.30 -9.20
C SER A 10 20.70 -32.03 -9.76
N LEU A 11 20.78 -31.83 -11.06
CA LEU A 11 19.95 -30.87 -11.77
C LEU A 11 18.51 -31.40 -11.76
N VAL A 12 17.66 -30.82 -10.93
CA VAL A 12 16.21 -30.95 -11.07
C VAL A 12 15.76 -29.92 -12.09
N THR A 13 15.53 -30.34 -13.31
CA THR A 13 14.91 -29.52 -14.34
C THR A 13 13.43 -29.47 -14.05
N ILE A 14 12.96 -28.37 -13.45
CA ILE A 14 11.53 -28.09 -13.31
C ILE A 14 11.05 -27.55 -14.64
N PHE A 15 10.35 -28.37 -15.40
CA PHE A 15 9.55 -27.90 -16.53
C PHE A 15 8.29 -27.22 -15.97
N LEU A 16 8.31 -25.91 -15.91
CA LEU A 16 7.11 -25.11 -15.65
C LEU A 16 6.19 -25.21 -16.87
N PHE A 17 5.02 -25.78 -16.67
CA PHE A 17 3.94 -25.80 -17.66
C PHE A 17 3.17 -24.47 -17.59
N PRO A 18 3.15 -23.65 -18.64
CA PRO A 18 2.36 -22.42 -18.69
C PRO A 18 0.84 -22.67 -18.79
N SER A 19 0.37 -23.91 -18.63
CA SER A 19 -1.03 -24.29 -18.84
C SER A 19 -1.88 -24.38 -17.54
N LEU A 20 -1.31 -24.12 -16.36
CA LEU A 20 -2.07 -24.23 -15.11
C LEU A 20 -2.88 -22.98 -14.76
N ILE A 21 -2.45 -21.81 -15.17
CA ILE A 21 -3.16 -20.54 -14.89
C ILE A 21 -4.47 -20.45 -15.66
N THR A 22 -4.50 -20.90 -16.91
CA THR A 22 -5.74 -20.95 -17.71
C THR A 22 -6.75 -22.00 -17.25
N ALA A 23 -6.33 -23.03 -16.50
CA ALA A 23 -7.21 -24.09 -16.02
C ALA A 23 -7.99 -23.66 -14.76
N SER A 24 -7.43 -22.83 -13.87
CA SER A 24 -8.13 -22.34 -12.68
C SER A 24 -9.30 -21.42 -13.03
N ILE A 25 -9.09 -20.49 -13.96
CA ILE A 25 -10.15 -19.56 -14.41
C ILE A 25 -11.29 -20.30 -15.11
N ALA A 26 -10.97 -21.35 -15.89
CA ALA A 26 -11.96 -22.15 -16.59
C ALA A 26 -12.80 -23.06 -15.66
N GLN A 27 -12.27 -23.47 -14.49
CA GLN A 27 -13.00 -24.31 -13.56
C GLN A 27 -13.98 -23.54 -12.67
N GLN A 28 -13.71 -22.26 -12.37
CA GLN A 28 -14.65 -21.42 -11.62
C GLN A 28 -15.87 -21.01 -12.45
N GLN A 29 -15.77 -20.94 -13.77
CA GLN A 29 -16.91 -20.62 -14.65
C GLN A 29 -17.88 -21.79 -14.85
N GLN A 30 -17.58 -23.01 -14.44
CA GLN A 30 -18.46 -24.17 -14.64
C GLN A 30 -19.40 -24.48 -13.47
N GLN A 31 -19.37 -23.75 -12.36
CA GLN A 31 -20.23 -24.02 -11.20
C GLN A 31 -21.51 -23.19 -11.12
N GLN A 32 -21.80 -22.33 -12.13
CA GLN A 32 -23.06 -21.59 -12.21
C GLN A 32 -23.84 -21.93 -13.48
N GLN A 33 -24.24 -23.20 -13.65
CA GLN A 33 -25.31 -23.54 -14.55
C GLN A 33 -26.64 -23.51 -13.79
N PRO A 34 -27.64 -22.71 -14.22
CA PRO A 34 -28.96 -22.75 -13.59
C PRO A 34 -29.63 -24.08 -13.86
N ASP A 35 -30.25 -24.63 -12.84
CA ASP A 35 -31.03 -25.87 -12.82
C ASP A 35 -32.16 -25.78 -13.87
N GLN A 36 -32.10 -26.62 -14.91
CA GLN A 36 -33.02 -26.66 -16.02
C GLN A 36 -34.08 -27.77 -15.87
N ASP A 37 -34.61 -27.99 -14.66
CA ASP A 37 -35.71 -28.94 -14.46
C ASP A 37 -36.85 -28.34 -13.61
N GLN A 38 -37.59 -27.38 -14.19
CA GLN A 38 -38.97 -27.12 -13.78
C GLN A 38 -39.91 -27.13 -14.98
N PRO A 39 -41.03 -27.88 -14.90
CA PRO A 39 -42.02 -27.91 -15.96
C PRO A 39 -42.79 -26.58 -16.07
N PRO A 40 -43.29 -26.19 -17.25
CA PRO A 40 -43.91 -24.88 -17.48
C PRO A 40 -45.26 -24.76 -16.75
N GLU A 41 -45.33 -23.79 -15.83
CA GLU A 41 -46.62 -23.32 -15.31
C GLU A 41 -47.36 -22.49 -16.36
N SER A 42 -48.62 -22.83 -16.54
CA SER A 42 -49.49 -22.27 -17.56
C SER A 42 -50.05 -20.91 -17.19
N GLY A 43 -49.93 -19.92 -18.08
CA GLY A 43 -50.93 -18.87 -18.27
C GLY A 43 -50.78 -17.62 -17.41
N GLY A 44 -49.89 -16.73 -17.79
CA GLY A 44 -49.89 -15.32 -17.35
C GLY A 44 -49.36 -14.45 -18.48
N THR A 45 -50.14 -13.46 -18.90
CA THR A 45 -49.72 -12.45 -19.88
C THR A 45 -48.43 -11.80 -19.47
N PRO A 46 -47.43 -11.59 -20.36
CA PRO A 46 -46.15 -10.96 -19.96
C PRO A 46 -46.39 -9.49 -19.62
N ASN A 47 -46.34 -9.19 -18.35
CA ASN A 47 -46.23 -7.82 -17.86
C ASN A 47 -44.80 -7.34 -18.14
N ASN A 48 -44.65 -6.54 -19.20
CA ASN A 48 -43.37 -6.07 -19.74
C ASN A 48 -42.78 -4.93 -18.90
N ASN A 49 -42.72 -5.14 -17.56
CA ASN A 49 -42.08 -4.26 -16.59
C ASN A 49 -41.03 -5.06 -15.77
N SER A 50 -40.18 -5.77 -16.49
CA SER A 50 -38.90 -6.16 -15.86
C SER A 50 -38.09 -4.88 -15.70
N PRO A 51 -37.74 -4.47 -14.48
CA PRO A 51 -36.66 -3.51 -14.33
C PRO A 51 -35.42 -4.18 -14.93
N THR A 52 -34.94 -3.63 -16.04
CA THR A 52 -33.57 -3.88 -16.48
C THR A 52 -32.64 -3.18 -15.48
N GLY A 53 -32.74 -3.61 -14.23
CA GLY A 53 -31.73 -3.31 -13.21
C GLY A 53 -30.48 -4.08 -13.62
N ASN A 54 -29.45 -3.35 -13.94
CA ASN A 54 -28.11 -3.89 -13.98
C ASN A 54 -27.92 -4.63 -12.65
N LEU A 55 -27.94 -5.95 -12.66
CA LEU A 55 -27.51 -6.71 -11.48
C LEU A 55 -26.07 -6.27 -11.24
N PRO A 56 -25.71 -5.93 -9.99
CA PRO A 56 -24.33 -5.60 -9.71
C PRO A 56 -23.45 -6.74 -10.22
N LYS A 57 -22.42 -6.38 -10.96
CA LYS A 57 -21.39 -7.34 -11.39
C LYS A 57 -20.87 -8.03 -10.13
N PRO A 58 -20.81 -9.38 -10.09
CA PRO A 58 -20.24 -10.04 -8.92
C PRO A 58 -18.80 -9.58 -8.76
N LEU A 59 -18.45 -9.10 -7.56
CA LEU A 59 -17.07 -8.84 -7.16
C LEU A 59 -16.34 -10.17 -7.13
N VAL A 60 -15.23 -10.27 -7.82
CA VAL A 60 -14.40 -11.49 -7.89
C VAL A 60 -13.03 -11.15 -7.35
N ASN A 61 -12.76 -11.58 -6.12
CA ASN A 61 -11.43 -11.44 -5.55
C ASN A 61 -10.46 -12.39 -6.26
N VAL A 62 -9.30 -11.88 -6.65
CA VAL A 62 -8.26 -12.66 -7.31
C VAL A 62 -6.95 -12.60 -6.51
N GLU A 63 -6.12 -13.62 -6.68
CA GLU A 63 -4.74 -13.65 -6.19
C GLU A 63 -3.83 -13.80 -7.42
N ILE A 64 -2.95 -12.84 -7.63
CA ILE A 64 -2.10 -12.75 -8.82
C ILE A 64 -0.66 -12.58 -8.36
N GLU A 65 0.21 -13.47 -8.82
CA GLU A 65 1.66 -13.37 -8.63
C GLU A 65 2.31 -13.02 -9.98
N GLY A 66 3.19 -12.03 -9.98
CA GLY A 66 4.08 -11.69 -11.07
C GLY A 66 5.22 -12.69 -11.23
N THR A 67 6.25 -12.31 -11.96
CA THR A 67 7.39 -13.17 -12.33
C THR A 67 8.71 -12.59 -11.80
N GLU A 68 9.84 -12.92 -12.40
CA GLU A 68 11.15 -12.31 -12.16
C GLU A 68 11.48 -11.23 -13.21
N ASN A 69 10.47 -10.60 -13.83
CA ASN A 69 10.64 -9.59 -14.87
C ASN A 69 9.57 -8.51 -14.74
N ASP A 70 9.80 -7.36 -15.34
CA ASP A 70 8.86 -6.25 -15.37
C ASP A 70 7.46 -6.68 -15.82
N ASP A 71 6.51 -6.68 -14.89
CA ASP A 71 5.15 -7.14 -15.11
C ASP A 71 4.12 -5.98 -15.16
N LYS A 72 2.97 -6.24 -15.75
CA LYS A 72 1.83 -5.32 -15.71
C LYS A 72 0.59 -6.10 -15.29
N ILE A 73 0.19 -5.89 -14.04
CA ILE A 73 -0.89 -6.63 -13.41
C ILE A 73 -2.05 -5.68 -13.07
N LYS A 74 -3.26 -6.18 -13.26
CA LYS A 74 -4.48 -5.51 -12.83
C LYS A 74 -5.43 -6.51 -12.18
N GLY A 75 -5.86 -6.23 -10.94
CA GLY A 75 -6.86 -7.00 -10.19
C GLY A 75 -8.25 -6.88 -10.81
N GLY A 76 -8.84 -5.75 -10.69
CA GLY A 76 -10.14 -5.48 -11.32
C GLY A 76 -11.19 -4.99 -10.34
N ASP A 77 -12.32 -5.70 -10.19
CA ASP A 77 -13.33 -5.41 -9.19
C ASP A 77 -13.26 -6.52 -8.11
N GLY A 78 -13.22 -6.16 -6.85
CA GLY A 78 -13.16 -7.09 -5.70
C GLY A 78 -11.88 -6.88 -4.90
N ASN A 79 -11.79 -7.51 -3.74
CA ASN A 79 -10.64 -7.38 -2.86
C ASN A 79 -9.54 -8.35 -3.32
N ASP A 80 -8.55 -7.82 -4.02
CA ASP A 80 -7.52 -8.60 -4.72
C ASP A 80 -6.22 -8.68 -3.90
N ILE A 81 -5.40 -9.69 -4.18
CA ILE A 81 -4.05 -9.83 -3.66
C ILE A 81 -3.10 -9.89 -4.86
N ILE A 82 -2.18 -8.92 -4.94
CA ILE A 82 -1.28 -8.78 -6.09
C ILE A 82 0.15 -8.67 -5.57
N THR A 83 1.05 -9.50 -6.12
CA THR A 83 2.49 -9.49 -5.80
C THR A 83 3.29 -9.35 -7.09
N GLY A 84 4.24 -8.41 -7.14
CA GLY A 84 5.13 -8.19 -8.29
C GLY A 84 6.25 -9.22 -8.37
N ASN A 85 6.94 -9.48 -7.29
CA ASN A 85 8.16 -10.24 -7.08
C ASN A 85 9.42 -9.45 -7.49
N ILE A 86 10.11 -9.82 -8.58
CA ILE A 86 11.35 -9.16 -9.03
C ILE A 86 11.09 -8.45 -10.34
N GLY A 87 11.50 -7.20 -10.46
CA GLY A 87 11.39 -6.43 -11.69
C GLY A 87 10.79 -5.05 -11.44
N ASP A 88 10.88 -4.16 -12.43
CA ASP A 88 10.21 -2.85 -12.34
C ASP A 88 8.74 -3.01 -12.76
N ASP A 89 7.86 -3.26 -11.78
CA ASP A 89 6.49 -3.67 -12.01
C ASP A 89 5.48 -2.50 -12.11
N THR A 90 4.34 -2.77 -12.71
CA THR A 90 3.20 -1.85 -12.70
C THR A 90 1.96 -2.61 -12.24
N LEU A 91 1.56 -2.39 -10.98
CA LEU A 91 0.46 -3.08 -10.32
C LEU A 91 -0.71 -2.12 -10.10
N ASN A 92 -1.92 -2.61 -10.28
CA ASN A 92 -3.13 -1.82 -10.08
C ASN A 92 -4.21 -2.72 -9.46
N GLY A 93 -4.70 -2.38 -8.26
CA GLY A 93 -5.76 -3.09 -7.59
C GLY A 93 -7.07 -2.97 -8.33
N GLY A 94 -7.73 -1.85 -8.22
CA GLY A 94 -8.94 -1.55 -8.96
C GLY A 94 -10.09 -1.05 -8.10
N GLU A 95 -11.23 -1.74 -8.08
CA GLU A 95 -12.33 -1.43 -7.15
C GLU A 95 -12.34 -2.50 -6.05
N GLY A 96 -12.27 -2.10 -4.79
CA GLY A 96 -12.30 -3.00 -3.63
C GLY A 96 -11.07 -2.80 -2.74
N ASP A 97 -11.08 -3.41 -1.57
CA ASP A 97 -10.00 -3.27 -0.61
C ASP A 97 -8.89 -4.27 -0.98
N ASP A 98 -7.84 -3.77 -1.62
CA ASP A 98 -6.79 -4.58 -2.24
C ASP A 98 -5.54 -4.68 -1.36
N LYS A 99 -4.77 -5.76 -1.53
CA LYS A 99 -3.43 -5.91 -0.97
C LYS A 99 -2.41 -6.04 -2.09
N ILE A 100 -1.46 -5.10 -2.16
CA ILE A 100 -0.48 -5.01 -3.25
C ILE A 100 0.93 -4.99 -2.65
N SER A 101 1.83 -5.84 -3.17
CA SER A 101 3.26 -5.84 -2.85
C SER A 101 4.09 -5.73 -4.14
N GLY A 102 5.03 -4.77 -4.19
CA GLY A 102 6.00 -4.63 -5.29
C GLY A 102 7.09 -5.68 -5.21
N ASP A 103 7.67 -5.87 -4.04
CA ASP A 103 8.81 -6.70 -3.63
C ASP A 103 10.16 -6.11 -4.10
N GLU A 104 10.91 -6.71 -5.07
CA GLU A 104 12.23 -6.22 -5.52
C GLU A 104 12.12 -5.45 -6.85
N GLY A 105 12.43 -4.15 -6.89
CA GLY A 105 12.45 -3.35 -8.13
C GLY A 105 11.96 -1.92 -7.91
N ASN A 106 11.89 -1.12 -8.99
CA ASN A 106 11.34 0.22 -8.89
C ASN A 106 9.91 0.22 -9.42
N ASP A 107 8.96 0.08 -8.51
CA ASP A 107 7.60 -0.28 -8.82
C ASP A 107 6.65 0.92 -8.97
N LYS A 108 5.59 0.69 -9.69
CA LYS A 108 4.47 1.61 -9.76
C LYS A 108 3.21 0.91 -9.28
N LEU A 109 2.78 1.29 -8.08
CA LEU A 109 1.68 0.65 -7.36
C LEU A 109 0.50 1.61 -7.26
N ASN A 110 -0.71 1.13 -7.56
CA ASN A 110 -1.92 1.94 -7.48
C ASN A 110 -3.04 1.10 -6.85
N GLY A 111 -3.65 1.60 -5.75
CA GLY A 111 -4.83 1.01 -5.12
C GLY A 111 -6.08 1.26 -5.97
N GLU A 112 -6.37 2.49 -6.28
CA GLU A 112 -7.55 3.05 -6.97
C GLU A 112 -8.72 3.30 -6.01
N LEU A 113 -9.75 2.48 -5.90
CA LEU A 113 -10.91 2.68 -5.04
C LEU A 113 -11.05 1.55 -4.01
N GLY A 114 -11.14 1.92 -2.76
CA GLY A 114 -11.28 1.00 -1.62
C GLY A 114 -10.24 1.32 -0.56
N ASP A 115 -10.33 0.66 0.59
CA ASP A 115 -9.35 0.82 1.67
C ASP A 115 -8.20 -0.17 1.40
N ASP A 116 -7.11 0.33 0.78
CA ASP A 116 -6.04 -0.50 0.23
C ASP A 116 -4.84 -0.65 1.18
N GLU A 117 -4.12 -1.78 1.10
CA GLU A 117 -2.85 -2.03 1.79
C GLU A 117 -1.75 -2.23 0.74
N ILE A 118 -0.77 -1.30 0.66
CA ILE A 118 0.26 -1.30 -0.38
C ILE A 118 1.65 -1.26 0.26
N GLU A 119 2.51 -2.21 -0.12
CA GLU A 119 3.93 -2.28 0.25
C GLU A 119 4.79 -2.14 -1.02
N GLY A 120 5.75 -1.19 -1.03
CA GLY A 120 6.73 -1.01 -2.11
C GLY A 120 7.74 -2.14 -2.13
N GLY A 121 8.63 -2.17 -1.17
CA GLY A 121 9.64 -3.19 -0.97
C GLY A 121 11.07 -2.68 -1.15
N GLU A 122 11.93 -3.41 -1.89
CA GLU A 122 13.28 -2.95 -2.23
C GLU A 122 13.23 -2.14 -3.53
N GLY A 123 13.66 -0.87 -3.52
CA GLY A 123 13.78 -0.04 -4.70
C GLY A 123 13.11 1.34 -4.58
N ILE A 124 13.13 2.10 -5.66
CA ILE A 124 12.55 3.45 -5.68
C ILE A 124 11.14 3.37 -6.23
N ASP A 125 10.16 3.41 -5.34
CA ASP A 125 8.78 3.13 -5.66
C ASP A 125 7.92 4.38 -5.87
N ASN A 126 6.85 4.20 -6.62
CA ASN A 126 5.83 5.23 -6.82
C ASN A 126 4.46 4.64 -6.45
N ILE A 127 4.01 4.94 -5.24
CA ILE A 127 2.81 4.39 -4.63
C ILE A 127 1.68 5.42 -4.66
N LYS A 128 0.47 4.98 -5.00
CA LYS A 128 -0.74 5.79 -4.98
C LYS A 128 -1.92 5.02 -4.40
N GLY A 129 -2.53 5.55 -3.34
CA GLY A 129 -3.77 5.05 -2.78
C GLY A 129 -4.97 5.41 -3.66
N TYR A 130 -5.16 6.66 -3.94
CA TYR A 130 -6.26 7.36 -4.60
C TYR A 130 -7.47 7.57 -3.72
N GLY A 131 -8.22 6.60 -3.32
CA GLY A 131 -9.42 6.91 -2.55
C GLY A 131 -10.02 5.78 -1.77
N GLY A 132 -10.06 5.96 -0.48
CA GLY A 132 -10.38 5.07 0.62
C GLY A 132 -9.48 5.44 1.79
N ASP A 133 -9.62 4.78 2.91
CA ASP A 133 -8.70 4.94 4.04
C ASP A 133 -7.54 3.93 3.85
N ASP A 134 -6.43 4.38 3.25
CA ASP A 134 -5.35 3.52 2.74
C ASP A 134 -4.19 3.35 3.76
N VAL A 135 -3.46 2.22 3.66
CA VAL A 135 -2.22 1.94 4.40
C VAL A 135 -1.09 1.70 3.41
N LEU A 136 -0.11 2.62 3.38
CA LEU A 136 0.92 2.68 2.35
C LEU A 136 2.32 2.67 2.97
N ALA A 137 3.19 1.76 2.53
CA ALA A 137 4.59 1.67 2.95
C ALA A 137 5.54 1.71 1.75
N GLY A 138 6.62 2.51 1.85
CA GLY A 138 7.69 2.56 0.85
C GLY A 138 8.72 1.46 1.04
N ASP A 139 9.13 1.24 2.29
CA ASP A 139 10.11 0.28 2.81
C ASP A 139 11.58 0.70 2.56
N GLU A 140 12.34 0.17 1.60
CA GLU A 140 13.75 0.48 1.36
C GLU A 140 13.94 1.45 0.19
N GLU A 141 14.98 2.33 0.24
CA GLU A 141 15.33 3.40 -0.73
C GLU A 141 14.36 4.59 -0.74
N ASN A 142 14.42 5.43 -1.79
CA ASN A 142 13.80 6.76 -1.81
C ASN A 142 12.45 6.74 -2.53
N ASP A 143 11.37 6.73 -1.80
CA ASP A 143 10.05 6.49 -2.31
C ASP A 143 9.20 7.76 -2.52
N LYS A 144 8.20 7.60 -3.33
CA LYS A 144 7.16 8.59 -3.50
C LYS A 144 5.79 7.99 -3.24
N ILE A 145 5.15 8.46 -2.18
CA ILE A 145 3.82 8.02 -1.74
C ILE A 145 2.83 9.19 -1.87
N ASP A 146 1.68 8.94 -2.49
CA ASP A 146 0.58 9.89 -2.68
C ASP A 146 -0.73 9.15 -2.33
N ALA A 147 -1.24 9.38 -1.11
CA ALA A 147 -2.37 8.62 -0.61
C ALA A 147 -3.69 9.04 -1.30
N GLY A 148 -4.01 10.31 -1.28
CA GLY A 148 -5.11 10.82 -2.10
C GLY A 148 -6.32 11.27 -1.28
N ARG A 149 -7.39 10.52 -1.23
CA ARG A 149 -8.57 10.83 -0.42
C ARG A 149 -8.80 9.75 0.59
N GLY A 150 -8.99 10.14 1.86
CA GLY A 150 -9.25 9.21 2.95
C GLY A 150 -8.62 9.69 4.23
N ASN A 151 -8.59 8.85 5.24
CA ASN A 151 -7.75 9.09 6.41
C ASN A 151 -6.65 8.03 6.37
N ASP A 152 -5.53 8.40 5.80
CA ASP A 152 -4.52 7.49 5.33
C ASP A 152 -3.36 7.32 6.34
N GLU A 153 -2.70 6.15 6.32
CA GLU A 153 -1.50 5.88 7.09
C GLU A 153 -0.32 5.64 6.12
N LEU A 154 0.73 6.49 6.20
CA LEU A 154 1.89 6.44 5.31
C LEU A 154 3.16 6.23 6.12
N ASP A 155 3.98 5.26 5.70
CA ASP A 155 5.34 5.03 6.21
C ASP A 155 6.34 5.06 5.03
N GLY A 156 7.29 6.03 5.05
CA GLY A 156 8.36 6.09 4.03
C GLY A 156 9.34 4.94 4.18
N GLY A 157 9.85 4.72 5.40
CA GLY A 157 10.76 3.61 5.70
C GLY A 157 12.22 4.00 5.81
N GLU A 158 13.10 3.43 4.98
CA GLU A 158 14.52 3.78 4.87
C GLU A 158 14.76 4.50 3.53
N GLY A 159 15.16 5.76 3.53
CA GLY A 159 15.44 6.53 2.32
C GLY A 159 15.13 8.00 2.50
N ASP A 160 15.41 8.81 1.51
CA ASP A 160 14.96 10.19 1.49
C ASP A 160 13.60 10.22 0.77
N ASP A 161 12.51 10.13 1.53
CA ASP A 161 11.17 9.87 1.03
C ASP A 161 10.32 11.13 0.80
N LYS A 162 9.30 10.99 -0.05
CA LYS A 162 8.32 12.04 -0.27
C LYS A 162 6.90 11.52 -0.06
N LEU A 163 6.25 12.00 1.01
CA LEU A 163 4.92 11.61 1.44
C LEU A 163 3.92 12.74 1.25
N LEU A 164 2.80 12.45 0.58
CA LEU A 164 1.65 13.34 0.41
C LEU A 164 0.41 12.65 0.98
N GLY A 165 -0.23 13.24 2.01
CA GLY A 165 -1.47 12.72 2.60
C GLY A 165 -2.65 12.90 1.65
N GLY A 166 -3.04 14.13 1.41
CA GLY A 166 -4.12 14.47 0.47
C GLY A 166 -5.34 15.08 1.14
N GLU A 167 -6.56 14.61 0.79
CA GLU A 167 -7.79 15.04 1.46
C GLU A 167 -8.10 14.08 2.63
N GLY A 168 -7.99 14.54 3.90
CA GLY A 168 -8.34 13.65 5.02
C GLY A 168 -7.71 14.04 6.34
N ASN A 169 -7.59 13.09 7.26
CA ASN A 169 -6.81 13.31 8.47
C ASN A 169 -5.77 12.19 8.56
N ASP A 170 -4.60 12.48 8.04
CA ASP A 170 -3.60 11.51 7.71
C ASP A 170 -2.52 11.35 8.79
N ASP A 171 -1.89 10.17 8.84
CA ASP A 171 -0.78 9.87 9.74
C ASP A 171 0.46 9.53 8.90
N LEU A 172 1.41 10.47 8.81
CA LEU A 172 2.60 10.37 7.97
C LEU A 172 3.84 10.13 8.84
N THR A 173 4.58 9.07 8.55
CA THR A 173 5.89 8.78 9.13
C THR A 173 6.95 8.74 8.03
N GLY A 174 7.99 9.59 8.09
CA GLY A 174 9.10 9.57 7.14
C GLY A 174 10.00 8.36 7.34
N GLY A 175 10.56 8.21 8.55
CA GLY A 175 11.35 7.03 8.91
C GLY A 175 12.83 7.29 9.12
N LYS A 176 13.71 6.79 8.27
CA LYS A 176 15.14 7.08 8.26
C LYS A 176 15.52 7.78 6.97
N GLY A 177 16.08 8.96 7.03
CA GLY A 177 16.51 9.71 5.88
C GLY A 177 16.16 11.19 6.00
N ASN A 178 16.20 11.93 4.90
CA ASN A 178 15.80 13.33 4.93
C ASN A 178 14.49 13.48 4.15
N ASP A 179 13.39 13.34 4.87
CA ASP A 179 12.07 13.15 4.29
C ASP A 179 11.31 14.44 4.03
N GLU A 180 10.44 14.43 3.03
CA GLU A 180 9.50 15.52 2.75
C GLU A 180 8.07 15.04 3.03
N LEU A 181 7.45 15.55 4.10
CA LEU A 181 6.09 15.22 4.53
C LEU A 181 5.16 16.40 4.28
N ASN A 182 4.08 16.15 3.56
CA ASN A 182 3.03 17.13 3.27
C ASN A 182 1.66 16.52 3.59
N GLY A 183 0.99 17.01 4.66
CA GLY A 183 -0.34 16.54 5.03
C GLY A 183 -1.42 16.92 4.02
N GLU A 184 -1.29 18.10 3.39
CA GLU A 184 -2.25 18.74 2.47
C GLU A 184 -3.55 19.17 3.18
N GLU A 185 -4.74 18.64 2.85
CA GLU A 185 -6.03 19.09 3.41
C GLU A 185 -6.47 18.21 4.60
N GLY A 186 -6.42 18.73 5.84
CA GLY A 186 -6.91 17.92 6.95
C GLY A 186 -6.47 18.35 8.33
N LYS A 187 -6.34 17.34 9.18
CA LYS A 187 -5.71 17.47 10.51
C LYS A 187 -4.71 16.35 10.66
N ASP A 188 -3.56 16.58 10.11
CA ASP A 188 -2.60 15.55 9.89
C ASP A 188 -1.61 15.42 11.04
N LYS A 189 -1.08 14.22 11.20
CA LYS A 189 0.00 13.94 12.12
C LYS A 189 1.24 13.63 11.31
N LEU A 190 2.27 14.41 11.53
CA LEU A 190 3.53 14.32 10.81
C LEU A 190 4.64 13.93 11.77
N LYS A 191 5.39 12.89 11.41
CA LYS A 191 6.56 12.41 12.13
C LYS A 191 7.69 12.17 11.14
N GLY A 192 8.76 12.97 11.22
CA GLY A 192 9.92 12.86 10.34
C GLY A 192 10.72 11.59 10.59
N GLY A 193 11.10 11.37 11.82
CA GLY A 193 11.91 10.23 12.21
C GLY A 193 13.38 10.60 12.42
N LYS A 194 14.31 9.96 11.72
CA LYS A 194 15.74 10.25 11.82
C LYS A 194 16.23 10.94 10.56
N GLY A 195 16.80 12.12 10.71
CA GLY A 195 17.39 12.84 9.60
C GLY A 195 17.04 14.31 9.60
N ALA A 196 17.20 14.96 8.46
CA ALA A 196 16.91 16.39 8.31
C ALA A 196 15.62 16.56 7.51
N ASP A 197 14.46 16.48 8.19
CA ASP A 197 13.17 16.37 7.58
C ASP A 197 12.53 17.72 7.20
N THR A 198 11.67 17.68 6.22
CA THR A 198 10.95 18.87 5.77
C THR A 198 9.45 18.66 5.88
N PHE A 199 8.81 19.42 6.76
CA PHE A 199 7.37 19.39 6.97
C PHE A 199 6.69 20.54 6.23
N ILE A 200 5.72 20.21 5.39
CA ILE A 200 4.81 21.15 4.73
C ILE A 200 3.44 20.95 5.35
N CYS A 201 2.92 21.97 6.05
CA CYS A 201 1.77 21.76 6.93
C CYS A 201 0.94 23.01 7.10
N ASP A 202 -0.32 22.86 7.47
CA ASP A 202 -1.23 23.95 7.77
C ASP A 202 -1.48 24.11 9.30
N ILE A 203 -2.45 24.96 9.69
CA ILE A 203 -2.71 25.28 11.09
C ILE A 203 -3.37 24.12 11.87
N ALA A 204 -3.95 23.15 11.17
CA ALA A 204 -4.64 22.01 11.78
C ALA A 204 -3.69 20.86 12.09
N ASP A 205 -2.53 20.83 11.45
CA ASP A 205 -1.57 19.75 11.51
C ASP A 205 -0.69 19.78 12.77
N LYS A 206 -0.13 18.61 13.08
CA LYS A 206 0.72 18.40 14.23
C LYS A 206 1.99 17.66 13.84
N ILE A 207 3.14 18.24 14.16
CA ILE A 207 4.41 17.54 14.09
C ILE A 207 4.76 16.98 15.48
N SER A 208 5.13 15.71 15.56
CA SER A 208 5.35 15.01 16.82
C SER A 208 6.82 14.94 17.28
N ASP A 209 7.79 15.11 16.36
CA ASP A 209 9.21 14.88 16.63
C ASP A 209 10.17 15.91 16.01
N PHE A 210 9.70 17.12 15.74
CA PHE A 210 10.52 18.18 15.14
C PHE A 210 11.81 18.45 15.94
N ASP A 211 12.96 18.19 15.33
CA ASP A 211 14.29 18.46 15.91
C ASP A 211 15.16 19.35 15.00
N SER A 212 15.20 20.62 15.31
CA SER A 212 16.07 21.58 14.58
C SER A 212 17.56 21.29 14.70
N SER A 213 18.01 20.47 15.66
CA SER A 213 19.41 20.08 15.80
C SER A 213 19.82 18.98 14.82
N GLU A 214 18.89 18.17 14.34
CA GLU A 214 19.06 17.23 13.24
C GLU A 214 18.95 17.90 11.87
N GLY A 215 18.35 19.09 11.82
CA GLY A 215 18.27 19.91 10.60
C GLY A 215 16.86 20.09 10.07
N ASP A 216 15.86 19.70 10.82
CA ASP A 216 14.45 19.77 10.44
C ASP A 216 13.99 21.19 10.06
N LYS A 217 13.15 21.23 9.07
CA LYS A 217 12.54 22.46 8.54
C LYS A 217 11.04 22.30 8.50
N LYS A 218 10.33 23.40 8.75
CA LYS A 218 8.89 23.44 8.53
C LYS A 218 8.48 24.64 7.70
N THR A 219 7.52 24.41 6.83
CA THR A 219 6.85 25.45 6.02
C THR A 219 5.37 25.43 6.35
N GLY A 220 4.83 26.58 6.76
CA GLY A 220 3.44 26.69 7.16
C GLY A 220 3.25 27.02 8.64
N GLN A 221 2.05 26.80 9.17
CA GLN A 221 1.65 27.22 10.53
C GLN A 221 1.24 26.03 11.42
N CYS A 222 1.89 24.91 11.28
CA CYS A 222 1.61 23.73 12.08
C CYS A 222 2.04 23.87 13.54
N SER A 223 1.38 23.12 14.41
CA SER A 223 1.75 22.98 15.81
C SER A 223 2.78 21.88 15.98
N VAL A 224 3.90 22.20 16.67
CA VAL A 224 4.86 21.20 17.12
C VAL A 224 4.42 20.73 18.50
N ILE A 225 4.23 19.42 18.67
CA ILE A 225 3.97 18.86 19.99
C ILE A 225 5.35 18.58 20.60
N ASP A 226 5.85 19.52 21.41
CA ASP A 226 7.09 19.30 22.14
C ASP A 226 6.99 18.01 22.96
N GLN A 227 7.92 17.10 22.74
CA GLN A 227 8.20 16.05 23.68
C GLN A 227 8.59 16.71 25.01
N ALA A 228 7.92 16.32 26.09
CA ALA A 228 8.03 16.94 27.40
C ALA A 228 9.47 17.38 27.70
N ALA A 229 9.62 18.66 28.07
CA ALA A 229 10.88 19.20 28.54
C ALA A 229 11.54 18.20 29.50
N PRO A 230 12.87 17.98 29.40
CA PRO A 230 13.56 17.11 30.35
C PRO A 230 13.22 17.59 31.77
N PRO A 231 13.03 16.68 32.74
CA PRO A 231 12.67 17.05 34.07
C PRO A 231 13.70 18.09 34.56
N THR A 232 13.24 19.27 34.88
CA THR A 232 14.07 20.31 35.51
C THR A 232 14.76 19.66 36.66
N GLU A 233 16.09 19.60 36.60
CA GLU A 233 16.89 19.17 37.74
C GLU A 233 16.40 19.93 38.98
N ALA A 234 15.94 19.17 39.97
CA ALA A 234 15.53 19.74 41.23
C ALA A 234 16.70 20.53 41.76
N GLU A 235 16.52 21.84 41.97
CA GLU A 235 17.50 22.66 42.68
C GLU A 235 17.79 21.96 44.01
N GLU A 236 18.99 21.41 44.15
CA GLU A 236 19.49 20.99 45.47
C GLU A 236 19.50 22.24 46.34
N GLU A 237 18.55 22.36 47.28
CA GLU A 237 18.67 23.29 48.38
C GLU A 237 19.96 22.94 49.14
N GLU A 238 21.00 23.73 48.91
CA GLU A 238 22.17 23.74 49.79
C GLU A 238 21.70 24.17 51.20
N ASP A 239 21.61 23.19 52.09
CA ASP A 239 21.45 23.38 53.49
C ASP A 239 22.77 23.99 54.02
N ILE A 240 22.80 25.32 54.15
CA ILE A 240 23.95 26.04 54.74
C ILE A 240 23.81 25.99 56.27
N PRO A 241 24.82 25.51 57.00
CA PRO A 241 24.79 25.33 58.46
C PRO A 241 24.79 26.64 59.27
#